data_13e859432bd3cffbd4fa326352b3b0c4
#
_entry.id   13e859432bd3cffbd4fa326352b3b0c4
#
_cell.length_a   1.000
_cell.length_b   1.000
_cell.length_c   1.000
_cell.angle_alpha   90.00
_cell.angle_beta   90.00
_cell.angle_gamma   90.00
#
_symmetry.space_group_name_H-M   'P 1'
#
loop_
_entity.id
_entity.type
_entity.pdbx_description
1 polymer ?
#
loop_
_entity_poly.entity_id
_entity_poly.type
_entity_poly.pdbx_seq_one_letter_code
_entity_poly.pdbx_strand_id
1 'polypeptide(L)'
;IEDANVDSVGGKVLTADEKKQRQALIAEINDKGYKQVMEEVAYTWFNRFSALRFMEVNGYIPSHVRVFTDEENNFKPQIITEAIHLDLDGLDMEKVYELKDAEKTEELYKYLLIVQCNALNKILPGMFQRLSDYTELLLPDNLLREGSVIQKMIELIPEDDWKDAVQIIGWLYQYYNSEKKDDVFAALKKNVKITKENIPAATQLFTPDWIVRYMVENSLGRLWLEGHPDVKSQLLPTEEEQSAYAAGNRDPEDTKWHYYLEEAEQEPEVQAQLAEIRKEYAALTPDQLKVIDPCSGSGHILAYMFDVLMKIYESYGYTTREAVASIVENNLY
;
A
#
# COMPACT_ATOMS: atom_id res chain seq x y z
N ILE A 1 29.85 4.94 14.37
CA ILE A 1 30.16 4.42 13.03
C ILE A 1 31.67 4.52 12.77
N GLU A 2 32.31 5.61 13.16
CA GLU A 2 33.75 5.86 12.90
C GLU A 2 34.71 4.86 13.55
N ASP A 3 34.26 4.16 14.61
CA ASP A 3 35.06 3.12 15.26
C ASP A 3 34.34 1.74 15.12
N ALA A 4 34.79 0.96 14.14
CA ALA A 4 34.23 -0.34 13.81
C ALA A 4 34.39 -1.41 14.93
N ASN A 5 35.29 -1.19 15.86
CA ASN A 5 35.66 -2.17 16.90
C ASN A 5 35.03 -1.89 18.28
N VAL A 6 34.13 -0.93 18.38
CA VAL A 6 33.45 -0.58 19.63
C VAL A 6 32.42 -1.64 20.00
N ASP A 7 32.55 -2.21 21.19
CA ASP A 7 31.64 -3.23 21.74
C ASP A 7 30.39 -2.66 22.40
N SER A 8 30.30 -1.35 22.53
CA SER A 8 29.17 -0.65 23.15
C SER A 8 28.81 0.64 22.42
N VAL A 9 27.53 0.98 22.35
CA VAL A 9 27.01 2.21 21.76
C VAL A 9 26.03 2.83 22.76
N GLY A 10 26.21 4.11 23.08
CA GLY A 10 25.31 4.81 24.02
C GLY A 10 25.27 4.18 25.42
N GLY A 11 26.32 3.48 25.84
CA GLY A 11 26.38 2.78 27.13
C GLY A 11 25.78 1.37 27.14
N LYS A 12 25.18 0.93 26.01
CA LYS A 12 24.67 -0.44 25.84
C LYS A 12 25.75 -1.30 25.18
N VAL A 13 26.05 -2.46 25.79
CA VAL A 13 26.92 -3.48 25.19
C VAL A 13 26.15 -4.19 24.09
N LEU A 14 26.76 -4.26 22.89
CA LEU A 14 26.15 -4.89 21.73
C LEU A 14 26.23 -6.42 21.83
N THR A 15 25.13 -7.11 21.50
CA THR A 15 25.11 -8.56 21.32
C THR A 15 25.94 -8.98 20.10
N ALA A 16 26.18 -10.27 19.93
CA ALA A 16 26.91 -10.78 18.77
C ALA A 16 26.21 -10.46 17.45
N ASP A 17 24.87 -10.54 17.43
CA ASP A 17 24.06 -10.21 16.25
C ASP A 17 24.07 -8.71 15.98
N GLU A 18 23.90 -7.86 16.98
CA GLU A 18 23.99 -6.41 16.85
C GLU A 18 25.39 -5.96 16.35
N LYS A 19 26.47 -6.63 16.76
CA LYS A 19 27.81 -6.37 16.22
C LYS A 19 27.90 -6.71 14.73
N LYS A 20 27.32 -7.84 14.31
CA LYS A 20 27.27 -8.25 12.91
C LYS A 20 26.43 -7.28 12.08
N GLN A 21 25.25 -6.90 12.55
CA GLN A 21 24.40 -5.91 11.92
C GLN A 21 25.09 -4.55 11.78
N ARG A 22 25.83 -4.14 12.83
CA ARG A 22 26.62 -2.90 12.80
C ARG A 22 27.75 -2.94 11.77
N GLN A 23 28.43 -4.07 11.61
CA GLN A 23 29.46 -4.24 10.58
C GLN A 23 28.85 -4.14 9.18
N ALA A 24 27.69 -4.74 8.94
CA ALA A 24 26.93 -4.63 7.69
C ALA A 24 26.53 -3.18 7.41
N LEU A 25 26.04 -2.44 8.43
CA LEU A 25 25.71 -1.02 8.33
C LEU A 25 26.92 -0.18 7.93
N ILE A 26 28.08 -0.42 8.52
CA ILE A 26 29.31 0.30 8.18
C ILE A 26 29.71 0.02 6.74
N ALA A 27 29.61 -1.22 6.27
CA ALA A 27 29.90 -1.56 4.88
C ALA A 27 28.98 -0.84 3.90
N GLU A 28 27.69 -0.83 4.16
CA GLU A 28 26.69 -0.12 3.33
C GLU A 28 26.92 1.40 3.30
N ILE A 29 27.24 2.00 4.45
CA ILE A 29 27.55 3.43 4.52
C ILE A 29 28.82 3.78 3.74
N ASN A 30 29.82 2.91 3.76
CA ASN A 30 31.03 3.11 2.98
C ASN A 30 30.80 2.98 1.47
N ASP A 31 29.86 2.13 1.06
CA ASP A 31 29.51 1.92 -0.36
C ASP A 31 28.57 3.01 -0.89
N LYS A 32 27.47 3.27 -0.20
CA LYS A 32 26.38 4.15 -0.68
C LYS A 32 26.42 5.57 -0.10
N GLY A 33 27.12 5.77 0.99
CA GLY A 33 27.11 7.01 1.77
C GLY A 33 26.04 7.04 2.86
N TYR A 34 26.34 7.78 3.94
CA TYR A 34 25.50 7.86 5.14
C TYR A 34 24.05 8.30 4.83
N LYS A 35 23.90 9.38 4.06
CA LYS A 35 22.58 9.96 3.77
C LYS A 35 21.67 8.97 3.04
N GLN A 36 22.19 8.27 2.05
CA GLN A 36 21.40 7.32 1.27
C GLN A 36 20.96 6.12 2.12
N VAL A 37 21.86 5.54 2.92
CA VAL A 37 21.52 4.42 3.81
C VAL A 37 20.46 4.82 4.83
N MET A 38 20.55 6.01 5.41
CA MET A 38 19.54 6.51 6.35
C MET A 38 18.18 6.73 5.68
N GLU A 39 18.15 7.25 4.45
CA GLU A 39 16.92 7.39 3.67
C GLU A 39 16.29 6.03 3.36
N GLU A 40 17.08 5.04 2.93
CA GLU A 40 16.59 3.68 2.64
C GLU A 40 15.98 3.02 3.89
N VAL A 41 16.63 3.14 5.04
CA VAL A 41 16.12 2.58 6.31
C VAL A 41 14.86 3.32 6.79
N ALA A 42 14.87 4.65 6.76
CA ALA A 42 13.70 5.45 7.15
C ALA A 42 12.50 5.14 6.25
N TYR A 43 12.72 4.98 4.95
CA TYR A 43 11.69 4.58 3.98
C TYR A 43 11.13 3.17 4.24
N THR A 44 12.00 2.24 4.60
CA THR A 44 11.59 0.88 4.96
C THR A 44 10.65 0.87 6.17
N TRP A 45 10.98 1.61 7.24
CA TRP A 45 10.12 1.70 8.42
C TRP A 45 8.85 2.50 8.17
N PHE A 46 8.92 3.57 7.38
CA PHE A 46 7.74 4.31 6.96
C PHE A 46 6.71 3.40 6.25
N ASN A 47 7.16 2.63 5.27
CA ASN A 47 6.29 1.70 4.55
C ASN A 47 5.68 0.64 5.48
N ARG A 48 6.46 0.09 6.40
CA ARG A 48 5.99 -0.92 7.34
C ARG A 48 4.98 -0.38 8.34
N PHE A 49 5.24 0.79 8.91
CA PHE A 49 4.29 1.42 9.84
C PHE A 49 2.97 1.78 9.12
N SER A 50 3.04 2.31 7.92
CA SER A 50 1.86 2.60 7.12
C SER A 50 1.06 1.34 6.80
N ALA A 51 1.74 0.27 6.36
CA ALA A 51 1.09 -1.00 6.06
C ALA A 51 0.50 -1.66 7.32
N LEU A 52 1.25 -1.71 8.43
CA LEU A 52 0.76 -2.26 9.69
C LEU A 52 -0.46 -1.49 10.21
N ARG A 53 -0.43 -0.16 10.12
CA ARG A 53 -1.58 0.66 10.56
C ARG A 53 -2.80 0.41 9.70
N PHE A 54 -2.64 0.36 8.39
CA PHE A 54 -3.71 0.00 7.47
C PHE A 54 -4.29 -1.40 7.78
N MET A 55 -3.43 -2.39 7.96
CA MET A 55 -3.84 -3.76 8.26
C MET A 55 -4.53 -3.86 9.64
N GLU A 56 -4.04 -3.12 10.63
CA GLU A 56 -4.62 -3.07 11.98
C GLU A 56 -6.04 -2.53 11.95
N VAL A 57 -6.26 -1.39 11.30
CA VAL A 57 -7.57 -0.72 11.25
C VAL A 57 -8.59 -1.56 10.47
N ASN A 58 -8.16 -2.23 9.41
CA ASN A 58 -9.05 -3.03 8.55
C ASN A 58 -9.13 -4.51 8.97
N GLY A 59 -8.53 -4.89 10.10
CA GLY A 59 -8.59 -6.27 10.60
C GLY A 59 -7.83 -7.30 9.75
N TYR A 60 -6.85 -6.87 8.96
CA TYR A 60 -6.06 -7.74 8.07
C TYR A 60 -4.84 -8.37 8.74
N ILE A 61 -4.55 -8.03 9.99
CA ILE A 61 -3.49 -8.70 10.77
C ILE A 61 -4.00 -10.09 11.16
N PRO A 62 -3.31 -11.19 10.78
CA PRO A 62 -3.82 -12.55 11.01
C PRO A 62 -4.07 -12.91 12.48
N SER A 63 -3.33 -12.34 13.41
CA SER A 63 -3.52 -12.54 14.86
C SER A 63 -4.74 -11.79 15.41
N HIS A 64 -5.32 -10.86 14.65
CA HIS A 64 -6.35 -9.91 15.09
C HIS A 64 -5.95 -9.07 16.31
N VAL A 65 -4.66 -9.00 16.62
CA VAL A 65 -4.13 -8.18 17.72
C VAL A 65 -3.57 -6.88 17.15
N ARG A 66 -4.01 -5.76 17.71
CA ARG A 66 -3.58 -4.42 17.28
C ARG A 66 -2.14 -4.14 17.69
N VAL A 67 -1.37 -3.60 16.75
CA VAL A 67 0.10 -3.41 16.89
C VAL A 67 0.45 -2.04 17.47
N PHE A 68 -0.37 -1.03 17.22
CA PHE A 68 -0.14 0.36 17.60
C PHE A 68 -1.15 0.88 18.62
N THR A 69 -2.38 0.36 18.62
CA THR A 69 -3.48 0.87 19.41
C THR A 69 -4.17 -0.23 20.21
N ASP A 70 -5.09 0.17 21.08
CA ASP A 70 -6.13 -0.70 21.63
C ASP A 70 -7.39 -0.69 20.73
N GLU A 71 -8.44 -1.39 21.14
CA GLU A 71 -9.70 -1.47 20.37
C GLU A 71 -10.45 -0.12 20.31
N GLU A 72 -10.17 0.79 21.22
CA GLU A 72 -10.74 2.14 21.25
C GLU A 72 -9.88 3.18 20.50
N ASN A 73 -8.88 2.71 19.75
CA ASN A 73 -7.92 3.54 19.02
C ASN A 73 -7.03 4.44 19.93
N ASN A 74 -6.88 4.13 21.20
CA ASN A 74 -5.90 4.80 22.02
C ASN A 74 -4.49 4.31 21.73
N PHE A 75 -3.50 5.17 21.92
CA PHE A 75 -2.07 4.78 21.81
C PHE A 75 -1.66 3.85 22.97
N LYS A 76 -2.14 2.64 22.91
CA LYS A 76 -1.86 1.52 23.83
C LYS A 76 -1.75 0.23 23.03
N PRO A 77 -0.56 -0.09 22.51
CA PRO A 77 -0.40 -1.25 21.64
C PRO A 77 -0.89 -2.55 22.30
N GLN A 78 -1.98 -3.12 21.79
CA GLN A 78 -2.57 -4.36 22.31
C GLN A 78 -1.58 -5.52 22.25
N ILE A 79 -0.69 -5.51 21.27
CA ILE A 79 0.35 -6.53 21.11
C ILE A 79 1.25 -6.69 22.35
N ILE A 80 1.39 -5.64 23.18
CA ILE A 80 2.17 -5.71 24.44
C ILE A 80 1.38 -6.43 25.51
N THR A 81 0.09 -6.13 25.65
CA THR A 81 -0.78 -6.76 26.66
C THR A 81 -1.01 -8.22 26.34
N GLU A 82 -1.21 -8.54 25.08
CA GLU A 82 -1.44 -9.90 24.57
C GLU A 82 -0.15 -10.69 24.31
N ALA A 83 1.03 -10.14 24.60
CA ALA A 83 2.33 -10.73 24.23
C ALA A 83 2.50 -12.20 24.62
N ILE A 84 1.94 -12.62 25.76
CA ILE A 84 2.03 -14.01 26.27
C ILE A 84 1.03 -14.97 25.61
N HIS A 85 0.07 -14.44 24.86
CA HIS A 85 -0.98 -15.19 24.16
C HIS A 85 -0.80 -15.18 22.64
N LEU A 86 0.20 -14.45 22.14
CA LEU A 86 0.46 -14.36 20.72
C LEU A 86 0.96 -15.66 20.14
N ASP A 87 0.40 -16.06 19.02
CA ASP A 87 0.91 -17.14 18.16
C ASP A 87 1.46 -16.52 16.87
N LEU A 88 2.73 -16.15 16.89
CA LEU A 88 3.42 -15.57 15.73
C LEU A 88 4.63 -16.45 15.36
N ASP A 89 4.80 -16.64 14.06
CA ASP A 89 5.94 -17.37 13.53
C ASP A 89 7.26 -16.67 13.92
N GLY A 90 8.14 -17.41 14.56
CA GLY A 90 9.43 -16.89 15.03
C GLY A 90 9.38 -16.15 16.37
N LEU A 91 8.23 -16.15 17.08
CA LEU A 91 8.14 -15.60 18.43
C LEU A 91 8.83 -16.53 19.43
N ASP A 92 9.82 -15.99 20.14
CA ASP A 92 10.49 -16.66 21.25
C ASP A 92 9.80 -16.25 22.56
N MET A 93 9.04 -17.17 23.13
CA MET A 93 8.30 -16.94 24.37
C MET A 93 9.20 -16.77 25.60
N GLU A 94 10.38 -17.42 25.62
CA GLU A 94 11.34 -17.26 26.72
C GLU A 94 11.82 -15.79 26.77
N LYS A 95 12.16 -15.22 25.61
CA LYS A 95 12.50 -13.80 25.48
C LYS A 95 11.36 -12.87 25.86
N VAL A 96 10.12 -13.22 25.52
CA VAL A 96 8.93 -12.43 25.93
C VAL A 96 8.81 -12.38 27.45
N TYR A 97 8.93 -13.52 28.11
CA TYR A 97 8.88 -13.58 29.58
C TYR A 97 10.05 -12.82 30.21
N GLU A 98 11.27 -13.01 29.71
CA GLU A 98 12.46 -12.29 30.21
C GLU A 98 12.27 -10.76 30.16
N LEU A 99 11.83 -10.23 29.01
CA LEU A 99 11.63 -8.80 28.85
C LEU A 99 10.48 -8.25 29.69
N LYS A 100 9.42 -9.04 29.87
CA LYS A 100 8.26 -8.67 30.66
C LYS A 100 8.59 -8.66 32.16
N ASP A 101 9.27 -9.68 32.66
CA ASP A 101 9.67 -9.79 34.06
C ASP A 101 10.72 -8.73 34.44
N ALA A 102 11.54 -8.32 33.47
CA ALA A 102 12.49 -7.22 33.64
C ALA A 102 11.87 -5.82 33.48
N GLU A 103 10.55 -5.71 33.26
CA GLU A 103 9.81 -4.46 33.01
C GLU A 103 10.37 -3.64 31.83
N LYS A 104 10.99 -4.30 30.84
CA LYS A 104 11.57 -3.69 29.65
C LYS A 104 10.56 -3.52 28.52
N THR A 105 9.53 -2.75 28.77
CA THR A 105 8.37 -2.60 27.86
C THR A 105 8.75 -2.08 26.48
N GLU A 106 9.68 -1.13 26.35
CA GLU A 106 10.15 -0.63 25.06
C GLU A 106 10.91 -1.71 24.26
N GLU A 107 11.80 -2.47 24.93
CA GLU A 107 12.53 -3.56 24.28
C GLU A 107 11.57 -4.68 23.85
N LEU A 108 10.58 -5.00 24.67
CA LEU A 108 9.54 -5.97 24.35
C LEU A 108 8.74 -5.50 23.13
N TYR A 109 8.31 -4.25 23.10
CA TYR A 109 7.55 -3.72 21.99
C TYR A 109 8.33 -3.74 20.68
N LYS A 110 9.59 -3.30 20.68
CA LYS A 110 10.47 -3.39 19.50
C LYS A 110 10.60 -4.83 19.01
N TYR A 111 10.81 -5.77 19.93
CA TYR A 111 10.91 -7.19 19.60
C TYR A 111 9.62 -7.71 18.94
N LEU A 112 8.47 -7.41 19.53
CA LEU A 112 7.16 -7.83 18.99
C LEU A 112 6.88 -7.22 17.62
N LEU A 113 7.23 -5.95 17.40
CA LEU A 113 7.10 -5.30 16.08
C LEU A 113 7.93 -6.00 15.00
N ILE A 114 9.17 -6.34 15.31
CA ILE A 114 10.07 -7.05 14.40
C ILE A 114 9.53 -8.45 14.08
N VAL A 115 9.10 -9.20 15.09
CA VAL A 115 8.50 -10.52 14.89
C VAL A 115 7.23 -10.44 14.08
N GLN A 116 6.36 -9.46 14.36
CA GLN A 116 5.13 -9.24 13.57
C GLN A 116 5.43 -8.92 12.10
N CYS A 117 6.40 -8.05 11.83
CA CYS A 117 6.83 -7.77 10.45
C CYS A 117 7.38 -9.03 9.76
N ASN A 118 8.20 -9.81 10.46
CA ASN A 118 8.77 -11.04 9.92
C ASN A 118 7.73 -12.14 9.67
N ALA A 119 6.71 -12.24 10.53
CA ALA A 119 5.59 -13.16 10.32
C ALA A 119 4.77 -12.79 9.07
N LEU A 120 4.57 -11.50 8.81
CA LEU A 120 3.86 -11.02 7.62
C LEU A 120 4.64 -11.23 6.30
N ASN A 121 5.93 -11.53 6.34
CA ASN A 121 6.71 -11.88 5.16
C ASN A 121 6.11 -13.03 4.35
N LYS A 122 5.44 -13.99 5.00
CA LYS A 122 4.80 -15.13 4.33
C LYS A 122 3.63 -14.71 3.44
N ILE A 123 2.95 -13.62 3.80
CA ILE A 123 1.73 -13.11 3.14
C ILE A 123 2.10 -12.02 2.14
N LEU A 124 2.95 -11.09 2.55
CA LEU A 124 3.35 -9.91 1.78
C LEU A 124 4.88 -9.79 1.69
N PRO A 125 5.56 -10.72 0.97
CA PRO A 125 7.03 -10.77 0.95
C PRO A 125 7.67 -9.51 0.34
N GLY A 126 7.00 -8.82 -0.57
CA GLY A 126 7.47 -7.57 -1.16
C GLY A 126 7.48 -6.39 -0.16
N MET A 127 6.51 -6.35 0.77
CA MET A 127 6.37 -5.29 1.77
C MET A 127 7.16 -5.59 3.05
N PHE A 128 7.11 -6.84 3.50
CA PHE A 128 7.71 -7.29 4.76
C PHE A 128 8.87 -8.25 4.50
N GLN A 129 9.90 -7.80 3.78
CA GLN A 129 11.15 -8.56 3.68
C GLN A 129 11.71 -8.81 5.08
N ARG A 130 12.26 -10.02 5.30
CA ARG A 130 12.78 -10.38 6.62
C ARG A 130 13.82 -9.38 7.10
N LEU A 131 13.60 -8.86 8.31
CA LEU A 131 14.54 -8.04 9.04
C LEU A 131 15.50 -8.98 9.78
N SER A 132 16.72 -9.01 9.37
CA SER A 132 17.83 -9.67 10.07
C SER A 132 19.13 -8.91 9.89
N ASP A 133 19.00 -7.65 9.50
CA ASP A 133 20.10 -6.78 9.09
C ASP A 133 20.15 -5.47 9.91
N TYR A 134 20.97 -4.56 9.48
CA TYR A 134 21.12 -3.25 10.12
C TYR A 134 19.85 -2.40 10.15
N THR A 135 18.83 -2.72 9.37
CA THR A 135 17.52 -2.03 9.40
C THR A 135 16.83 -2.25 10.76
N GLU A 136 16.98 -3.44 11.34
CA GLU A 136 16.51 -3.75 12.69
C GLU A 136 17.25 -2.94 13.75
N LEU A 137 18.58 -2.86 13.62
CA LEU A 137 19.44 -2.10 14.54
C LEU A 137 19.07 -0.60 14.57
N LEU A 138 18.60 -0.05 13.45
CA LEU A 138 18.24 1.35 13.29
C LEU A 138 16.77 1.66 13.61
N LEU A 139 15.98 0.68 14.05
CA LEU A 139 14.66 0.96 14.58
C LEU A 139 14.79 1.86 15.82
N PRO A 140 14.10 3.02 15.88
CA PRO A 140 14.23 3.95 17.01
C PRO A 140 13.96 3.28 18.37
N ASP A 141 14.67 3.76 19.37
CA ASP A 141 14.41 3.40 20.74
C ASP A 141 13.28 4.16 21.36
N ASN A 142 12.44 4.25 21.92
CA ASN A 142 11.39 5.18 22.44
C ASN A 142 10.19 5.30 21.50
N LEU A 143 9.74 4.19 20.95
CA LEU A 143 8.55 4.13 20.09
C LEU A 143 7.25 4.39 20.89
N LEU A 144 7.23 4.03 22.17
CA LEU A 144 6.08 4.24 23.08
C LEU A 144 6.09 5.62 23.75
N ARG A 145 7.15 6.41 23.55
CA ARG A 145 7.28 7.72 24.17
C ARG A 145 6.28 8.73 23.58
N GLU A 146 5.85 9.67 24.42
CA GLU A 146 5.10 10.84 23.99
C GLU A 146 5.86 11.61 22.90
N GLY A 147 5.15 11.95 21.82
CA GLY A 147 5.73 12.60 20.65
C GLY A 147 6.46 11.65 19.69
N SER A 148 6.41 10.33 19.91
CA SER A 148 6.96 9.34 18.98
C SER A 148 6.28 9.39 17.61
N VAL A 149 6.96 8.89 16.57
CA VAL A 149 6.40 8.82 15.22
C VAL A 149 5.11 8.01 15.17
N ILE A 150 5.00 6.94 15.96
CA ILE A 150 3.80 6.10 16.02
C ILE A 150 2.65 6.88 16.66
N GLN A 151 2.87 7.52 17.80
CA GLN A 151 1.85 8.35 18.44
C GLN A 151 1.37 9.45 17.50
N LYS A 152 2.29 10.15 16.82
CA LYS A 152 1.93 11.21 15.87
C LYS A 152 1.12 10.69 14.69
N MET A 153 1.44 9.51 14.18
CA MET A 153 0.65 8.86 13.12
C MET A 153 -0.80 8.62 13.57
N ILE A 154 -1.00 8.14 14.81
CA ILE A 154 -2.33 7.87 15.39
C ILE A 154 -3.10 9.17 15.67
N GLU A 155 -2.43 10.19 16.22
CA GLU A 155 -3.05 11.47 16.58
C GLU A 155 -3.43 12.32 15.38
N LEU A 156 -2.58 12.35 14.33
CA LEU A 156 -2.73 13.27 13.21
C LEU A 156 -3.56 12.69 12.07
N ILE A 157 -3.69 11.37 11.99
CA ILE A 157 -4.47 10.71 10.94
C ILE A 157 -5.63 9.95 11.60
N PRO A 158 -6.88 10.43 11.46
CA PRO A 158 -8.06 9.76 11.99
C PRO A 158 -8.16 8.31 11.55
N GLU A 159 -8.69 7.43 12.41
CA GLU A 159 -8.86 6.01 12.06
C GLU A 159 -9.73 5.82 10.82
N ASP A 160 -10.76 6.66 10.65
CA ASP A 160 -11.66 6.58 9.50
C ASP A 160 -10.95 6.82 8.15
N ASP A 161 -9.85 7.57 8.14
CA ASP A 161 -9.05 7.79 6.93
C ASP A 161 -8.27 6.53 6.48
N TRP A 162 -8.16 5.53 7.38
CA TRP A 162 -7.53 4.24 7.09
C TRP A 162 -8.53 3.16 6.69
N LYS A 163 -9.83 3.34 7.00
CA LYS A 163 -10.86 2.33 6.74
C LYS A 163 -11.14 2.24 5.26
N ASP A 164 -10.96 1.05 4.69
CA ASP A 164 -11.21 0.73 3.28
C ASP A 164 -10.54 1.68 2.27
N ALA A 165 -9.66 2.56 2.75
CA ALA A 165 -9.03 3.63 1.99
C ALA A 165 -7.57 3.27 1.64
N VAL A 166 -7.36 2.29 0.77
CA VAL A 166 -6.01 1.89 0.27
C VAL A 166 -5.21 3.11 -0.23
N GLN A 167 -5.90 4.13 -0.68
CA GLN A 167 -5.33 5.37 -1.18
C GLN A 167 -4.51 6.15 -0.15
N ILE A 168 -4.80 6.01 1.16
CA ILE A 168 -4.03 6.68 2.22
C ILE A 168 -2.54 6.33 2.13
N ILE A 169 -2.21 5.08 1.77
CA ILE A 169 -0.82 4.63 1.61
C ILE A 169 -0.15 5.39 0.47
N GLY A 170 -0.85 5.56 -0.65
CA GLY A 170 -0.34 6.32 -1.80
C GLY A 170 -0.14 7.80 -1.49
N TRP A 171 -1.08 8.43 -0.79
CA TRP A 171 -0.98 9.81 -0.33
C TRP A 171 0.19 10.01 0.65
N LEU A 172 0.32 9.14 1.65
CA LEU A 172 1.43 9.18 2.60
C LEU A 172 2.77 9.06 1.89
N TYR A 173 2.89 8.15 0.91
CA TYR A 173 4.10 7.99 0.13
C TYR A 173 4.41 9.23 -0.73
N GLN A 174 3.42 9.84 -1.36
CA GLN A 174 3.59 11.07 -2.14
C GLN A 174 4.09 12.22 -1.25
N TYR A 175 3.50 12.39 -0.07
CA TYR A 175 3.90 13.44 0.87
C TYR A 175 5.27 13.17 1.49
N TYR A 176 5.60 11.92 1.80
CA TYR A 176 6.93 11.54 2.27
C TYR A 176 8.04 11.97 1.30
N ASN A 177 7.78 11.87 0.00
CA ASN A 177 8.75 12.23 -1.03
C ASN A 177 8.71 13.70 -1.47
N SER A 178 7.84 14.55 -0.89
CA SER A 178 7.63 15.91 -1.37
C SER A 178 8.87 16.79 -1.30
N GLU A 179 9.61 16.76 -0.19
CA GLU A 179 10.88 17.51 -0.05
C GLU A 179 11.90 17.09 -1.10
N LYS A 180 12.09 15.78 -1.27
CA LYS A 180 13.01 15.23 -2.27
C LYS A 180 12.61 15.61 -3.69
N LYS A 181 11.30 15.65 -3.97
CA LYS A 181 10.73 16.10 -5.23
C LYS A 181 11.08 17.56 -5.50
N ASP A 182 10.91 18.44 -4.52
CA ASP A 182 11.21 19.86 -4.63
C ASP A 182 12.71 20.09 -4.90
N ASP A 183 13.59 19.38 -4.21
CA ASP A 183 15.02 19.41 -4.43
C ASP A 183 15.41 18.98 -5.85
N VAL A 184 14.81 17.91 -6.36
CA VAL A 184 15.05 17.41 -7.73
C VAL A 184 14.61 18.45 -8.76
N PHE A 185 13.43 19.05 -8.60
CA PHE A 185 12.95 20.09 -9.50
C PHE A 185 13.76 21.38 -9.41
N ALA A 186 14.25 21.73 -8.23
CA ALA A 186 15.20 22.85 -8.07
C ALA A 186 16.52 22.58 -8.78
N ALA A 187 17.02 21.35 -8.74
CA ALA A 187 18.23 20.92 -9.46
C ALA A 187 18.00 20.92 -11.00
N LEU A 188 16.84 20.46 -11.46
CA LEU A 188 16.47 20.52 -12.88
C LEU A 188 16.49 21.95 -13.45
N LYS A 189 15.99 22.92 -12.70
CA LYS A 189 16.07 24.36 -13.09
C LYS A 189 17.52 24.86 -13.25
N LYS A 190 18.47 24.17 -12.65
CA LYS A 190 19.92 24.43 -12.79
C LYS A 190 20.60 23.51 -13.81
N ASN A 191 19.81 22.86 -14.70
CA ASN A 191 20.27 21.89 -15.71
C ASN A 191 21.01 20.66 -15.13
N VAL A 192 20.74 20.28 -13.88
CA VAL A 192 21.22 19.02 -13.31
C VAL A 192 20.26 17.91 -13.71
N LYS A 193 20.78 16.84 -14.29
CA LYS A 193 19.96 15.69 -14.72
C LYS A 193 19.44 14.90 -13.51
N ILE A 194 18.25 14.34 -13.65
CA ILE A 194 17.68 13.40 -12.67
C ILE A 194 18.53 12.14 -12.66
N THR A 195 18.95 11.73 -11.48
CA THR A 195 19.66 10.45 -11.28
C THR A 195 18.67 9.31 -11.12
N LYS A 196 19.13 8.07 -11.27
CA LYS A 196 18.29 6.87 -11.12
C LYS A 196 17.58 6.83 -9.75
N GLU A 197 18.28 7.23 -8.70
CA GLU A 197 17.79 7.25 -7.30
C GLU A 197 16.71 8.32 -7.09
N ASN A 198 16.69 9.35 -7.94
CA ASN A 198 15.77 10.48 -7.84
C ASN A 198 14.55 10.35 -8.79
N ILE A 199 14.55 9.36 -9.71
CA ILE A 199 13.42 9.13 -10.61
C ILE A 199 12.11 8.93 -9.83
N PRO A 200 12.03 8.09 -8.79
CA PRO A 200 10.78 7.91 -8.04
C PRO A 200 10.23 9.22 -7.48
N ALA A 201 11.06 10.04 -6.84
CA ALA A 201 10.65 11.32 -6.29
C ALA A 201 10.20 12.32 -7.39
N ALA A 202 10.84 12.30 -8.55
CA ALA A 202 10.53 13.19 -9.65
C ALA A 202 9.22 12.84 -10.40
N THR A 203 8.92 11.57 -10.50
CA THR A 203 7.82 11.06 -11.34
C THR A 203 6.60 10.63 -10.54
N GLN A 204 6.73 10.51 -9.23
CA GLN A 204 5.66 10.03 -8.40
C GLN A 204 4.53 11.03 -8.27
N LEU A 205 3.38 10.62 -8.77
CA LEU A 205 2.10 11.27 -8.56
C LEU A 205 1.10 10.17 -8.20
N PHE A 206 0.42 10.32 -7.07
CA PHE A 206 -0.69 9.46 -6.74
C PHE A 206 -1.96 10.06 -7.35
N THR A 207 -2.44 9.45 -8.43
CA THR A 207 -3.62 9.95 -9.16
C THR A 207 -4.87 9.85 -8.26
N PRO A 208 -5.65 10.93 -8.08
CA PRO A 208 -6.88 10.87 -7.32
C PRO A 208 -7.84 9.78 -7.81
N ASP A 209 -8.52 9.10 -6.89
CA ASP A 209 -9.41 7.96 -7.18
C ASP A 209 -10.47 8.27 -8.25
N TRP A 210 -11.11 9.43 -8.16
CA TRP A 210 -12.13 9.82 -9.13
C TRP A 210 -11.59 9.91 -10.57
N ILE A 211 -10.31 10.31 -10.74
CA ILE A 211 -9.66 10.33 -12.06
C ILE A 211 -9.42 8.90 -12.54
N VAL A 212 -8.93 8.03 -11.65
CA VAL A 212 -8.72 6.62 -11.97
C VAL A 212 -10.02 5.96 -12.42
N ARG A 213 -11.09 6.14 -11.64
CA ARG A 213 -12.42 5.63 -11.98
C ARG A 213 -12.90 6.17 -13.32
N TYR A 214 -12.83 7.48 -13.48
CA TYR A 214 -13.21 8.13 -14.76
C TYR A 214 -12.43 7.54 -15.95
N MET A 215 -11.13 7.36 -15.83
CA MET A 215 -10.30 6.82 -16.90
C MET A 215 -10.66 5.36 -17.23
N VAL A 216 -10.77 4.51 -16.22
CA VAL A 216 -10.99 3.07 -16.43
C VAL A 216 -12.41 2.78 -16.88
N GLU A 217 -13.41 3.43 -16.28
CA GLU A 217 -14.82 3.24 -16.64
C GLU A 217 -15.12 3.72 -18.06
N ASN A 218 -14.43 4.79 -18.53
CA ASN A 218 -14.60 5.34 -19.88
C ASN A 218 -13.62 4.81 -20.93
N SER A 219 -12.78 3.86 -20.57
CA SER A 219 -11.94 3.11 -21.52
C SER A 219 -12.31 1.61 -21.51
N LEU A 220 -11.83 0.85 -20.55
CA LEU A 220 -12.12 -0.58 -20.40
C LEU A 220 -13.62 -0.83 -20.23
N GLY A 221 -14.26 -0.10 -19.31
CA GLY A 221 -15.70 -0.21 -19.05
C GLY A 221 -16.53 0.13 -20.28
N ARG A 222 -16.18 1.20 -20.99
CA ARG A 222 -16.86 1.62 -22.22
C ARG A 222 -16.72 0.56 -23.32
N LEU A 223 -15.53 0.06 -23.57
CA LEU A 223 -15.31 -0.98 -24.57
C LEU A 223 -16.21 -2.19 -24.32
N TRP A 224 -16.30 -2.61 -23.06
CA TRP A 224 -17.16 -3.73 -22.69
C TRP A 224 -18.65 -3.45 -22.90
N LEU A 225 -19.14 -2.32 -22.37
CA LEU A 225 -20.57 -1.96 -22.47
C LEU A 225 -21.03 -1.64 -23.89
N GLU A 226 -20.15 -1.14 -24.75
CA GLU A 226 -20.47 -0.92 -26.17
C GLU A 226 -20.66 -2.24 -26.93
N GLY A 227 -19.97 -3.32 -26.51
CA GLY A 227 -20.17 -4.67 -27.04
C GLY A 227 -21.30 -5.44 -26.37
N HIS A 228 -21.55 -5.17 -25.09
CA HIS A 228 -22.45 -5.93 -24.23
C HIS A 228 -23.47 -5.01 -23.53
N PRO A 229 -24.37 -4.34 -24.26
CA PRO A 229 -25.30 -3.36 -23.69
C PRO A 229 -26.37 -3.98 -22.77
N ASP A 230 -26.58 -5.27 -22.86
CA ASP A 230 -27.51 -6.06 -22.02
C ASP A 230 -27.13 -6.10 -20.56
N VAL A 231 -25.84 -5.98 -20.23
CA VAL A 231 -25.37 -5.94 -18.84
C VAL A 231 -25.26 -4.53 -18.25
N LYS A 232 -25.60 -3.50 -19.01
CA LYS A 232 -25.49 -2.09 -18.60
C LYS A 232 -26.17 -1.79 -17.27
N SER A 233 -27.39 -2.30 -17.07
CA SER A 233 -28.14 -2.12 -15.82
C SER A 233 -27.52 -2.80 -14.59
N GLN A 234 -26.65 -3.79 -14.80
CA GLN A 234 -25.92 -4.44 -13.72
C GLN A 234 -24.70 -3.64 -13.29
N LEU A 235 -24.07 -2.91 -14.21
CA LEU A 235 -22.79 -2.25 -14.02
C LEU A 235 -22.91 -0.75 -13.73
N LEU A 236 -23.91 -0.09 -14.29
CA LEU A 236 -24.15 1.35 -14.10
C LEU A 236 -25.15 1.61 -12.97
N PRO A 237 -25.01 2.74 -12.25
CA PRO A 237 -25.95 3.15 -11.23
C PRO A 237 -27.29 3.57 -11.84
N THR A 238 -28.36 3.43 -11.07
CA THR A 238 -29.63 4.08 -11.33
C THR A 238 -29.52 5.61 -11.08
N GLU A 239 -30.50 6.39 -11.51
CA GLU A 239 -30.53 7.83 -11.25
C GLU A 239 -30.55 8.15 -9.74
N GLU A 240 -31.23 7.32 -8.94
CA GLU A 240 -31.29 7.46 -7.48
C GLU A 240 -29.92 7.17 -6.83
N GLU A 241 -29.27 6.07 -7.21
CA GLU A 241 -27.92 5.71 -6.76
C GLU A 241 -26.89 6.76 -7.14
N GLN A 242 -26.96 7.27 -8.39
CA GLN A 242 -26.07 8.33 -8.85
C GLN A 242 -26.29 9.66 -8.09
N SER A 243 -27.54 10.01 -7.79
CA SER A 243 -27.87 11.19 -7.01
C SER A 243 -27.38 11.07 -5.55
N ALA A 244 -27.56 9.91 -4.94
CA ALA A 244 -27.03 9.62 -3.60
C ALA A 244 -25.51 9.70 -3.56
N TYR A 245 -24.85 9.10 -4.56
CA TYR A 245 -23.41 9.16 -4.70
C TYR A 245 -22.89 10.60 -4.85
N ALA A 246 -23.53 11.41 -5.69
CA ALA A 246 -23.19 12.82 -5.89
C ALA A 246 -23.43 13.68 -4.64
N ALA A 247 -24.40 13.31 -3.79
CA ALA A 247 -24.66 13.95 -2.49
C ALA A 247 -23.64 13.55 -1.39
N GLY A 248 -22.69 12.67 -1.70
CA GLY A 248 -21.67 12.22 -0.75
C GLY A 248 -22.05 10.98 0.04
N ASN A 249 -23.21 10.39 -0.19
CA ASN A 249 -23.57 9.10 0.41
C ASN A 249 -22.77 8.00 -0.29
N ARG A 250 -21.80 7.43 0.43
CA ARG A 250 -20.95 6.35 -0.06
C ARG A 250 -21.37 5.06 0.63
N ASP A 251 -21.79 4.07 -0.16
CA ASP A 251 -22.00 2.72 0.30
C ASP A 251 -20.70 1.93 0.04
N PRO A 252 -20.05 1.35 1.06
CA PRO A 252 -18.84 0.55 0.87
C PRO A 252 -19.04 -0.67 -0.05
N GLU A 253 -20.27 -1.19 -0.11
CA GLU A 253 -20.63 -2.33 -0.97
C GLU A 253 -20.99 -1.90 -2.41
N ASP A 254 -21.00 -0.60 -2.70
CA ASP A 254 -21.34 -0.09 -4.03
C ASP A 254 -20.17 -0.27 -5.00
N THR A 255 -20.39 -1.13 -5.99
CA THR A 255 -19.44 -1.45 -7.06
C THR A 255 -19.85 -0.92 -8.42
N LYS A 256 -20.83 0.00 -8.48
CA LYS A 256 -21.31 0.59 -9.72
C LYS A 256 -20.30 1.62 -10.30
N TRP A 257 -20.37 1.80 -11.60
CA TRP A 257 -19.48 2.71 -12.32
C TRP A 257 -20.09 4.12 -12.38
N HIS A 258 -19.85 4.92 -11.36
CA HIS A 258 -20.43 6.24 -11.17
C HIS A 258 -19.82 7.35 -12.06
N TYR A 259 -18.65 7.10 -12.63
CA TYR A 259 -17.94 8.03 -13.51
C TYR A 259 -18.06 7.69 -14.99
N TYR A 260 -18.84 6.66 -15.34
CA TYR A 260 -19.14 6.32 -16.72
C TYR A 260 -19.96 7.44 -17.38
N LEU A 261 -19.54 7.87 -18.56
CA LEU A 261 -20.25 8.88 -19.33
C LEU A 261 -21.10 8.21 -20.41
N GLU A 262 -22.35 8.66 -20.52
CA GLU A 262 -23.19 8.31 -21.67
C GLU A 262 -22.59 8.85 -22.96
N GLU A 263 -22.89 8.18 -24.06
CA GLU A 263 -22.46 8.61 -25.38
C GLU A 263 -23.15 9.92 -25.78
N ALA A 264 -22.37 10.87 -26.28
CA ALA A 264 -22.92 12.07 -26.90
C ALA A 264 -23.51 11.76 -28.28
N GLU A 265 -24.48 12.58 -28.74
CA GLU A 265 -24.97 12.48 -30.11
C GLU A 265 -23.81 12.58 -31.12
N GLN A 266 -23.82 11.67 -32.09
CA GLN A 266 -22.80 11.57 -33.13
C GLN A 266 -23.44 11.78 -34.51
N GLU A 267 -22.63 12.27 -35.44
CA GLU A 267 -23.05 12.37 -36.86
C GLU A 267 -23.32 10.96 -37.43
N PRO A 268 -24.24 10.82 -38.42
CA PRO A 268 -24.65 9.55 -38.99
C PRO A 268 -23.49 8.69 -39.52
N GLU A 269 -22.47 9.31 -40.08
CA GLU A 269 -21.27 8.60 -40.57
C GLU A 269 -20.46 7.99 -39.43
N VAL A 270 -20.33 8.72 -38.32
CA VAL A 270 -19.64 8.24 -37.09
C VAL A 270 -20.46 7.14 -36.45
N GLN A 271 -21.78 7.26 -36.39
CA GLN A 271 -22.68 6.22 -35.91
C GLN A 271 -22.51 4.91 -36.68
N ALA A 272 -22.40 4.99 -38.02
CA ALA A 272 -22.18 3.81 -38.84
C ALA A 272 -20.82 3.13 -38.55
N GLN A 273 -19.77 3.92 -38.39
CA GLN A 273 -18.44 3.40 -38.01
C GLN A 273 -18.43 2.74 -36.63
N LEU A 274 -19.06 3.39 -35.64
CA LEU A 274 -19.19 2.85 -34.29
C LEU A 274 -19.98 1.54 -34.27
N ALA A 275 -21.02 1.41 -35.12
CA ALA A 275 -21.81 0.18 -35.21
C ALA A 275 -20.96 -1.02 -35.69
N GLU A 276 -20.00 -0.79 -36.60
CA GLU A 276 -19.08 -1.86 -37.03
C GLU A 276 -18.08 -2.24 -35.91
N ILE A 277 -17.48 -1.24 -35.25
CA ILE A 277 -16.56 -1.44 -34.13
C ILE A 277 -17.26 -2.21 -32.99
N ARG A 278 -18.51 -1.88 -32.68
CA ARG A 278 -19.31 -2.55 -31.65
C ARG A 278 -19.58 -4.02 -31.93
N LYS A 279 -19.62 -4.43 -33.21
CA LYS A 279 -19.70 -5.85 -33.57
C LYS A 279 -18.42 -6.59 -33.19
N GLU A 280 -17.27 -5.96 -33.34
CA GLU A 280 -15.99 -6.54 -32.89
C GLU A 280 -15.95 -6.65 -31.36
N TYR A 281 -16.40 -5.62 -30.66
CA TYR A 281 -16.47 -5.63 -29.19
C TYR A 281 -17.46 -6.67 -28.64
N ALA A 282 -18.60 -6.88 -29.32
CA ALA A 282 -19.58 -7.90 -28.96
C ALA A 282 -19.09 -9.34 -29.11
N ALA A 283 -18.06 -9.55 -29.94
CA ALA A 283 -17.44 -10.84 -30.12
C ALA A 283 -16.36 -11.17 -29.05
N LEU A 284 -15.96 -10.20 -28.22
CA LEU A 284 -14.92 -10.38 -27.21
C LEU A 284 -15.48 -11.12 -25.98
N THR A 285 -14.67 -12.03 -25.47
CA THR A 285 -14.86 -12.63 -24.14
C THR A 285 -13.98 -11.94 -23.11
N PRO A 286 -14.30 -12.00 -21.80
CA PRO A 286 -13.53 -11.29 -20.79
C PRO A 286 -12.02 -11.58 -20.78
N ASP A 287 -11.61 -12.82 -21.03
CA ASP A 287 -10.20 -13.26 -21.08
C ASP A 287 -9.39 -12.69 -22.26
N GLN A 288 -10.10 -12.15 -23.26
CA GLN A 288 -9.49 -11.52 -24.44
C GLN A 288 -9.17 -10.04 -24.20
N LEU A 289 -9.71 -9.43 -23.15
CA LEU A 289 -9.39 -8.06 -22.79
C LEU A 289 -7.95 -7.97 -22.27
N LYS A 290 -7.09 -7.22 -22.96
CA LYS A 290 -5.70 -7.02 -22.53
C LYS A 290 -5.50 -5.57 -22.14
N VAL A 291 -5.11 -5.36 -20.88
CA VAL A 291 -4.85 -4.03 -20.33
C VAL A 291 -3.41 -3.93 -19.83
N ILE A 292 -2.79 -2.80 -20.09
CA ILE A 292 -1.44 -2.50 -19.64
C ILE A 292 -1.40 -1.09 -19.08
N ASP A 293 -0.74 -0.91 -17.95
CA ASP A 293 -0.35 0.39 -17.43
C ASP A 293 1.17 0.56 -17.51
N PRO A 294 1.71 1.21 -18.55
CA PRO A 294 3.15 1.38 -18.72
C PRO A 294 3.78 2.31 -17.69
N CYS A 295 2.97 3.00 -16.89
CA CYS A 295 3.38 3.96 -15.86
C CYS A 295 2.81 3.57 -14.48
N SER A 296 2.70 2.29 -14.19
CA SER A 296 1.89 1.76 -13.10
C SER A 296 2.20 2.34 -11.71
N GLY A 297 3.43 2.81 -11.48
CA GLY A 297 3.82 3.38 -10.19
C GLY A 297 3.53 2.41 -9.05
N SER A 298 2.58 2.77 -8.17
CA SER A 298 2.10 1.91 -7.09
C SER A 298 1.11 0.82 -7.54
N GLY A 299 0.68 0.85 -8.81
CA GLY A 299 -0.26 -0.12 -9.36
C GLY A 299 -1.73 0.13 -9.02
N HIS A 300 -2.10 1.27 -8.44
CA HIS A 300 -3.48 1.50 -8.01
C HIS A 300 -4.47 1.64 -9.18
N ILE A 301 -4.01 2.08 -10.37
CA ILE A 301 -4.83 2.06 -11.59
C ILE A 301 -5.11 0.62 -12.01
N LEU A 302 -4.09 -0.25 -11.99
CA LEU A 302 -4.27 -1.69 -12.27
C LEU A 302 -5.17 -2.36 -11.22
N ALA A 303 -5.10 -1.94 -9.96
CA ALA A 303 -6.01 -2.43 -8.92
C ALA A 303 -7.47 -2.09 -9.24
N TYR A 304 -7.76 -0.86 -9.67
CA TYR A 304 -9.12 -0.52 -10.07
C TYR A 304 -9.54 -1.18 -11.41
N MET A 305 -8.60 -1.38 -12.35
CA MET A 305 -8.86 -2.19 -13.54
C MET A 305 -9.25 -3.62 -13.17
N PHE A 306 -8.63 -4.18 -12.13
CA PHE A 306 -9.01 -5.50 -11.60
C PHE A 306 -10.46 -5.49 -11.10
N ASP A 307 -10.89 -4.48 -10.35
CA ASP A 307 -12.27 -4.36 -9.84
C ASP A 307 -13.28 -4.27 -10.99
N VAL A 308 -12.98 -3.46 -12.01
CA VAL A 308 -13.82 -3.34 -13.21
C VAL A 308 -13.88 -4.67 -13.97
N LEU A 309 -12.76 -5.36 -14.14
CA LEU A 309 -12.71 -6.69 -14.76
C LEU A 309 -13.50 -7.73 -13.95
N MET A 310 -13.41 -7.70 -12.64
CA MET A 310 -14.22 -8.58 -11.78
C MET A 310 -15.72 -8.45 -12.10
N LYS A 311 -16.23 -7.23 -12.22
CA LYS A 311 -17.64 -6.98 -12.57
C LYS A 311 -17.97 -7.42 -14.00
N ILE A 312 -17.04 -7.26 -14.94
CA ILE A 312 -17.20 -7.79 -16.30
C ILE A 312 -17.32 -9.31 -16.28
N TYR A 313 -16.43 -10.01 -15.60
CA TYR A 313 -16.47 -11.47 -15.49
C TYR A 313 -17.73 -11.97 -14.78
N GLU A 314 -18.13 -11.34 -13.67
CA GLU A 314 -19.35 -11.67 -12.93
C GLU A 314 -20.59 -11.49 -13.81
N SER A 315 -20.67 -10.38 -14.55
CA SER A 315 -21.77 -10.13 -15.49
C SER A 315 -21.83 -11.14 -16.65
N TYR A 316 -20.71 -11.75 -16.99
CA TYR A 316 -20.59 -12.77 -18.03
C TYR A 316 -20.86 -14.19 -17.49
N GLY A 317 -21.02 -14.37 -16.16
CA GLY A 317 -21.40 -15.61 -15.51
C GLY A 317 -20.27 -16.42 -14.87
N TYR A 318 -19.06 -15.83 -14.72
CA TYR A 318 -17.97 -16.47 -13.99
C TYR A 318 -18.19 -16.40 -12.47
N THR A 319 -17.70 -17.43 -11.77
CA THR A 319 -17.58 -17.36 -10.30
C THR A 319 -16.43 -16.43 -9.92
N THR A 320 -16.47 -15.85 -8.72
CA THR A 320 -15.39 -14.97 -8.20
C THR A 320 -14.02 -15.63 -8.30
N ARG A 321 -13.91 -16.92 -7.98
CA ARG A 321 -12.63 -17.65 -8.02
C ARG A 321 -12.09 -17.80 -9.45
N GLU A 322 -12.93 -18.12 -10.40
CA GLU A 322 -12.57 -18.25 -11.81
C GLU A 322 -12.20 -16.90 -12.39
N ALA A 323 -12.96 -15.85 -12.06
CA ALA A 323 -12.69 -14.48 -12.48
C ALA A 323 -11.30 -14.01 -11.99
N VAL A 324 -11.00 -14.13 -10.70
CA VAL A 324 -9.71 -13.75 -10.12
C VAL A 324 -8.55 -14.44 -10.84
N ALA A 325 -8.63 -15.76 -11.01
CA ALA A 325 -7.58 -16.52 -11.69
C ALA A 325 -7.36 -16.03 -13.13
N SER A 326 -8.45 -15.89 -13.89
CA SER A 326 -8.39 -15.47 -15.28
C SER A 326 -7.89 -14.03 -15.45
N ILE A 327 -8.29 -13.09 -14.58
CA ILE A 327 -7.83 -11.70 -14.63
C ILE A 327 -6.32 -11.62 -14.46
N VAL A 328 -5.78 -12.33 -13.47
CA VAL A 328 -4.33 -12.32 -13.20
C VAL A 328 -3.53 -12.98 -14.32
N GLU A 329 -4.06 -14.06 -14.90
CA GLU A 329 -3.38 -14.80 -15.95
C GLU A 329 -3.48 -14.15 -17.33
N ASN A 330 -4.61 -13.49 -17.64
CA ASN A 330 -4.96 -13.12 -19.00
C ASN A 330 -5.13 -11.63 -19.27
N ASN A 331 -5.41 -10.81 -18.27
CA ASN A 331 -5.86 -9.44 -18.52
C ASN A 331 -4.85 -8.36 -18.13
N LEU A 332 -4.18 -8.46 -16.97
CA LEU A 332 -3.34 -7.40 -16.41
C LEU A 332 -1.87 -7.57 -16.78
N TYR A 333 -1.27 -6.50 -17.33
CA TYR A 333 0.13 -6.47 -17.76
C TYR A 333 0.86 -5.20 -17.30
#